data_b254206c36b20157d8d8c511e23e65dc
#
_entry.id   b254206c36b20157d8d8c511e23e65dc
#
_cell.length_a   1.000
_cell.length_b   1.000
_cell.length_c   1.000
_cell.angle_alpha   90.00
_cell.angle_beta   90.00
_cell.angle_gamma   90.00
#
_symmetry.space_group_name_H-M   'P 1'
#
loop_
_entity.id
_entity.type
_entity.pdbx_description
1 polymer ?
#
loop_
_entity_poly.entity_id
_entity_poly.type
_entity_poly.pdbx_seq_one_letter_code
_entity_poly.pdbx_strand_id
1 'polypeptide(L)'
;MEKTREETPQDLRNLALKVAGLLEEAGQHALHDQLNPRNLAQPSTENADRGPRYKLEVDSKILRFMSSRIADIAHFDGFWTTRPAESRPGQRYWYIGKIDGVINYVRHMSEWTVTAALFEFGPDNEPKPIIGIVHAPALGLTYLAARGAGAVRIHKTTVGEKRDKVVPSMTSSLDGSVLGYGMSFLPGESQRALDVASSLAGRPADIKRVGPASLDLCKVADGTYDAYFEPMLHVWDIPAIAAGTVVVWEAQGTLSRWDGERIHWRHDNDVVASNGLIIRELQHYLHQYPWPDSINQR
;
A
#
# COMPACT_ATOMS: atom_id res chain seq x y z
N MET A 1 37.42 11.02 5.03
CA MET A 1 36.09 11.26 4.41
C MET A 1 35.92 10.20 3.34
N GLU A 2 35.27 9.09 3.67
CA GLU A 2 34.82 8.13 2.67
C GLU A 2 33.78 8.83 1.81
N LYS A 3 34.02 8.88 0.50
CA LYS A 3 32.98 9.28 -0.46
C LYS A 3 31.86 8.26 -0.32
N THR A 4 30.74 8.66 0.28
CA THR A 4 29.49 7.90 0.20
C THR A 4 29.21 7.66 -1.28
N ARG A 5 29.32 6.42 -1.72
CA ARG A 5 28.98 6.02 -3.08
C ARG A 5 27.50 6.32 -3.26
N GLU A 6 27.15 7.15 -4.22
CA GLU A 6 25.76 7.38 -4.58
C GLU A 6 25.11 6.03 -4.94
N GLU A 7 24.05 5.68 -4.22
CA GLU A 7 23.36 4.41 -4.39
C GLU A 7 22.60 4.42 -5.72
N THR A 8 22.84 3.42 -6.54
CA THR A 8 22.23 3.31 -7.86
C THR A 8 20.81 2.72 -7.77
N PRO A 9 19.94 2.91 -8.79
CA PRO A 9 18.65 2.21 -8.87
C PRO A 9 18.80 0.68 -8.75
N GLN A 10 19.90 0.12 -9.27
CA GLN A 10 20.17 -1.31 -9.15
C GLN A 10 20.50 -1.74 -7.72
N ASP A 11 21.20 -0.90 -6.95
CA ASP A 11 21.48 -1.16 -5.53
C ASP A 11 20.18 -1.17 -4.72
N LEU A 12 19.29 -0.21 -4.95
CA LEU A 12 17.94 -0.17 -4.36
C LEU A 12 17.11 -1.40 -4.73
N ARG A 13 17.15 -1.82 -6.00
CA ARG A 13 16.47 -3.03 -6.45
C ARG A 13 17.01 -4.29 -5.76
N ASN A 14 18.32 -4.40 -5.61
CA ASN A 14 18.95 -5.52 -4.94
C ASN A 14 18.56 -5.58 -3.46
N LEU A 15 18.47 -4.43 -2.79
CA LEU A 15 17.98 -4.32 -1.43
C LEU A 15 16.49 -4.73 -1.36
N ALA A 16 15.65 -4.24 -2.28
CA ALA A 16 14.25 -4.60 -2.36
C ALA A 16 14.04 -6.11 -2.53
N LEU A 17 14.84 -6.78 -3.36
CA LEU A 17 14.78 -8.22 -3.54
C LEU A 17 15.14 -9.00 -2.27
N LYS A 18 16.16 -8.55 -1.52
CA LYS A 18 16.52 -9.16 -0.23
C LYS A 18 15.38 -9.03 0.79
N VAL A 19 14.81 -7.84 0.91
CA VAL A 19 13.71 -7.59 1.83
C VAL A 19 12.42 -8.31 1.39
N ALA A 20 12.17 -8.44 0.08
CA ALA A 20 11.06 -9.24 -0.44
C ALA A 20 11.15 -10.71 0.01
N GLY A 21 12.33 -11.32 -0.02
CA GLY A 21 12.54 -12.68 0.50
C GLY A 21 12.22 -12.79 1.99
N LEU A 22 12.60 -11.81 2.80
CA LEU A 22 12.23 -11.76 4.22
C LEU A 22 10.72 -11.59 4.42
N LEU A 23 10.10 -10.75 3.60
CA LEU A 23 8.66 -10.49 3.68
C LEU A 23 7.84 -11.73 3.27
N GLU A 24 8.34 -12.51 2.30
CA GLU A 24 7.74 -13.80 1.94
C GLU A 24 7.82 -14.79 3.10
N GLU A 25 8.96 -14.89 3.80
CA GLU A 25 9.11 -15.75 4.98
C GLU A 25 8.14 -15.32 6.09
N ALA A 26 8.04 -14.02 6.39
CA ALA A 26 7.08 -13.48 7.35
C ALA A 26 5.63 -13.77 6.93
N GLY A 27 5.33 -13.65 5.64
CA GLY A 27 4.02 -13.94 5.06
C GLY A 27 3.62 -15.41 5.18
N GLN A 28 4.57 -16.36 5.02
CA GLN A 28 4.31 -17.79 5.23
C GLN A 28 3.96 -18.10 6.69
N HIS A 29 4.63 -17.47 7.65
CA HIS A 29 4.25 -17.59 9.06
C HIS A 29 2.85 -17.05 9.32
N ALA A 30 2.50 -15.92 8.74
CA ALA A 30 1.16 -15.34 8.86
C ALA A 30 0.08 -16.22 8.21
N LEU A 31 0.39 -16.83 7.06
CA LEU A 31 -0.53 -17.76 6.38
C LEU A 31 -0.76 -19.03 7.23
N HIS A 32 0.28 -19.54 7.86
CA HIS A 32 0.14 -20.66 8.79
C HIS A 32 -0.73 -20.28 10.01
N ASP A 33 -0.51 -19.09 10.58
CA ASP A 33 -1.29 -18.59 11.69
C ASP A 33 -2.77 -18.34 11.30
N GLN A 34 -3.04 -17.90 10.06
CA GLN A 34 -4.39 -17.70 9.52
C GLN A 34 -5.20 -19.00 9.54
N LEU A 35 -4.56 -20.12 9.22
CA LEU A 35 -5.23 -21.44 9.16
C LEU A 35 -5.50 -22.02 10.55
N ASN A 36 -5.02 -21.40 11.62
CA ASN A 36 -5.25 -21.84 12.98
C ASN A 36 -6.59 -21.26 13.52
N PRO A 37 -7.62 -22.10 13.75
CA PRO A 37 -8.95 -21.61 14.15
C PRO A 37 -8.99 -20.93 15.54
N ARG A 38 -7.93 -21.06 16.35
CA ARG A 38 -7.83 -20.40 17.66
C ARG A 38 -7.44 -18.91 17.58
N ASN A 39 -7.00 -18.44 16.42
CA ASN A 39 -6.52 -17.08 16.20
C ASN A 39 -7.59 -16.16 15.60
N LEU A 40 -8.87 -16.48 15.74
CA LEU A 40 -9.96 -15.57 15.39
C LEU A 40 -9.83 -14.31 16.26
N ALA A 41 -9.31 -13.25 15.68
CA ALA A 41 -9.15 -11.98 16.35
C ALA A 41 -10.50 -11.45 16.83
N GLN A 42 -10.57 -11.09 18.09
CA GLN A 42 -11.71 -10.36 18.65
C GLN A 42 -11.57 -8.88 18.30
N PRO A 43 -12.65 -8.18 17.93
CA PRO A 43 -12.60 -6.73 17.79
C PRO A 43 -12.14 -6.12 19.11
N SER A 44 -11.14 -5.25 19.06
CA SER A 44 -10.75 -4.44 20.21
C SER A 44 -11.84 -3.39 20.45
N THR A 45 -12.33 -3.29 21.68
CA THR A 45 -13.26 -2.23 22.11
C THR A 45 -12.52 -0.95 22.53
N GLU A 46 -11.18 -0.97 22.58
CA GLU A 46 -10.37 0.21 22.86
C GLU A 46 -10.50 1.21 21.70
N ASN A 47 -11.01 2.40 21.97
CA ASN A 47 -11.27 3.50 21.02
C ASN A 47 -12.38 3.19 20.00
N ALA A 48 -13.59 2.92 20.48
CA ALA A 48 -14.79 2.71 19.65
C ALA A 48 -15.03 3.84 18.62
N ASP A 49 -14.58 5.04 18.92
CA ASP A 49 -14.69 6.22 18.04
C ASP A 49 -13.86 6.13 16.73
N ARG A 50 -12.99 5.11 16.63
CA ARG A 50 -12.11 4.90 15.47
C ARG A 50 -12.44 3.61 14.69
N GLY A 51 -13.61 3.05 14.92
CA GLY A 51 -14.06 1.80 14.31
C GLY A 51 -13.46 0.53 14.94
N PRO A 52 -13.95 -0.65 14.55
CA PRO A 52 -13.48 -1.93 15.09
C PRO A 52 -12.03 -2.18 14.68
N ARG A 53 -11.15 -2.31 15.66
CA ARG A 53 -9.75 -2.67 15.46
C ARG A 53 -9.53 -4.12 15.87
N TYR A 54 -8.88 -4.86 15.02
CA TYR A 54 -8.41 -6.21 15.32
C TYR A 54 -6.95 -6.12 15.74
N LYS A 55 -6.64 -6.59 16.95
CA LYS A 55 -5.27 -6.72 17.42
C LYS A 55 -4.81 -8.14 17.10
N LEU A 56 -3.99 -8.28 16.07
CA LEU A 56 -3.46 -9.57 15.67
C LEU A 56 -2.10 -9.81 16.37
N GLU A 57 -1.94 -10.97 17.00
CA GLU A 57 -0.65 -11.36 17.59
C GLU A 57 0.42 -11.50 16.50
N VAL A 58 0.03 -11.97 15.31
CA VAL A 58 0.90 -12.12 14.15
C VAL A 58 1.54 -10.79 13.71
N ASP A 59 0.88 -9.64 13.88
CA ASP A 59 1.46 -8.34 13.58
C ASP A 59 2.75 -8.08 14.36
N SER A 60 2.74 -8.41 15.66
CA SER A 60 3.92 -8.25 16.51
C SER A 60 5.04 -9.22 16.14
N LYS A 61 4.71 -10.41 15.67
CA LYS A 61 5.68 -11.41 15.18
C LYS A 61 6.34 -10.92 13.88
N ILE A 62 5.53 -10.44 12.91
CA ILE A 62 6.01 -9.86 11.65
C ILE A 62 6.97 -8.69 11.93
N LEU A 63 6.53 -7.73 12.74
CA LEU A 63 7.34 -6.54 13.05
C LEU A 63 8.69 -6.90 13.66
N ARG A 64 8.73 -7.79 14.67
CA ARG A 64 9.97 -8.21 15.31
C ARG A 64 10.90 -8.94 14.34
N PHE A 65 10.36 -9.89 13.59
CA PHE A 65 11.12 -10.65 12.60
C PHE A 65 11.73 -9.73 11.55
N MET A 66 10.92 -8.91 10.90
CA MET A 66 11.34 -8.01 9.82
C MET A 66 12.36 -6.97 10.32
N SER A 67 12.10 -6.33 11.47
CA SER A 67 13.01 -5.31 12.02
C SER A 67 14.38 -5.90 12.33
N SER A 68 14.44 -7.08 12.94
CA SER A 68 15.71 -7.76 13.24
C SER A 68 16.47 -8.10 11.95
N ARG A 69 15.80 -8.70 10.97
CA ARG A 69 16.45 -9.18 9.75
C ARG A 69 16.86 -8.05 8.82
N ILE A 70 16.07 -6.97 8.75
CA ILE A 70 16.42 -5.78 7.96
C ILE A 70 17.63 -5.07 8.59
N ALA A 71 17.73 -4.99 9.91
CA ALA A 71 18.89 -4.42 10.59
C ALA A 71 20.20 -5.15 10.23
N ASP A 72 20.14 -6.45 9.95
CA ASP A 72 21.31 -7.24 9.55
C ASP A 72 21.78 -6.91 8.11
N ILE A 73 20.94 -6.39 7.24
CA ILE A 73 21.25 -6.15 5.81
C ILE A 73 21.25 -4.67 5.41
N ALA A 74 20.73 -3.79 6.25
CA ALA A 74 20.61 -2.36 6.02
C ALA A 74 20.96 -1.56 7.29
N HIS A 75 22.20 -1.71 7.75
CA HIS A 75 22.70 -1.22 9.05
C HIS A 75 22.54 0.30 9.28
N PHE A 76 22.44 1.08 8.22
CA PHE A 76 22.34 2.54 8.29
C PHE A 76 20.91 3.06 8.22
N ASP A 77 19.94 2.18 7.96
CA ASP A 77 18.54 2.54 7.88
C ASP A 77 17.89 2.45 9.27
N GLY A 78 17.05 3.41 9.59
CA GLY A 78 16.20 3.37 10.79
C GLY A 78 14.89 2.62 10.55
N PHE A 79 14.04 2.60 11.60
CA PHE A 79 12.68 2.09 11.50
C PHE A 79 11.70 3.20 11.86
N TRP A 80 10.69 3.41 11.00
CA TRP A 80 9.61 4.33 11.26
C TRP A 80 8.61 3.65 12.19
N THR A 81 8.63 4.06 13.43
CA THR A 81 7.61 3.72 14.43
C THR A 81 6.55 4.83 14.47
N THR A 82 5.83 5.01 15.54
CA THR A 82 4.72 6.00 15.65
C THR A 82 5.11 7.47 15.41
N ARG A 83 6.39 7.83 15.52
CA ARG A 83 6.95 9.14 15.08
C ARG A 83 8.42 8.93 14.73
N PRO A 84 8.86 9.29 13.52
CA PRO A 84 10.30 9.41 13.31
C PRO A 84 10.83 10.48 14.26
N ALA A 85 11.89 10.16 14.95
CA ALA A 85 12.70 11.16 15.64
C ALA A 85 13.12 12.24 14.62
N GLU A 86 13.69 13.37 15.07
CA GLU A 86 14.17 14.42 14.18
C GLU A 86 14.93 13.82 12.98
N SER A 87 14.29 13.88 11.83
CA SER A 87 14.86 13.33 10.59
C SER A 87 15.78 14.36 9.95
N ARG A 88 16.85 13.89 9.32
CA ARG A 88 17.78 14.72 8.57
C ARG A 88 17.72 14.36 7.09
N PRO A 89 17.96 15.30 6.18
CA PRO A 89 18.07 15.00 4.76
C PRO A 89 19.01 13.82 4.50
N GLY A 90 18.58 12.90 3.64
CA GLY A 90 19.30 11.67 3.31
C GLY A 90 19.15 10.51 4.31
N GLN A 91 18.51 10.72 5.45
CA GLN A 91 18.18 9.60 6.35
C GLN A 91 17.09 8.74 5.75
N ARG A 92 17.19 7.44 6.01
CA ARG A 92 16.24 6.44 5.52
C ARG A 92 15.61 5.67 6.68
N TYR A 93 14.33 5.33 6.51
CA TYR A 93 13.56 4.59 7.50
C TYR A 93 12.66 3.55 6.83
N TRP A 94 12.77 2.33 7.30
CA TRP A 94 11.84 1.27 6.94
C TRP A 94 10.54 1.43 7.70
N TYR A 95 9.44 1.39 6.97
CA TYR A 95 8.11 1.28 7.54
C TYR A 95 7.56 -0.10 7.18
N ILE A 96 7.43 -0.96 8.19
CA ILE A 96 6.94 -2.34 8.04
C ILE A 96 5.45 -2.32 8.37
N GLY A 97 4.63 -2.75 7.41
CA GLY A 97 3.19 -2.87 7.56
C GLY A 97 2.84 -4.05 8.47
N LYS A 98 1.74 -3.88 9.17
CA LYS A 98 0.98 -4.98 9.77
C LYS A 98 0.22 -5.71 8.66
N ILE A 99 -0.56 -6.73 9.03
CA ILE A 99 -1.51 -7.34 8.08
C ILE A 99 -2.41 -6.23 7.51
N ASP A 100 -2.33 -6.01 6.20
CA ASP A 100 -3.28 -5.20 5.46
C ASP A 100 -4.39 -6.12 4.92
N GLY A 101 -5.65 -5.69 5.06
CA GLY A 101 -6.80 -6.56 4.83
C GLY A 101 -7.16 -7.44 6.03
N VAL A 102 -7.11 -6.87 7.25
CA VAL A 102 -7.36 -7.60 8.51
C VAL A 102 -8.69 -8.35 8.50
N ILE A 103 -9.77 -7.77 7.94
CA ILE A 103 -11.07 -8.46 7.83
C ILE A 103 -10.97 -9.68 6.92
N ASN A 104 -10.28 -9.55 5.77
CA ASN A 104 -10.04 -10.67 4.86
C ASN A 104 -9.24 -11.77 5.57
N TYR A 105 -8.18 -11.36 6.29
CA TYR A 105 -7.34 -12.29 7.05
C TYR A 105 -8.15 -13.10 8.08
N VAL A 106 -8.92 -12.42 8.96
CA VAL A 106 -9.70 -13.12 10.01
C VAL A 106 -10.90 -13.88 9.47
N ARG A 107 -11.31 -13.63 8.24
CA ARG A 107 -12.39 -14.35 7.54
C ARG A 107 -11.89 -15.44 6.61
N HIS A 108 -10.59 -15.76 6.65
CA HIS A 108 -9.94 -16.77 5.82
C HIS A 108 -10.08 -16.52 4.30
N MET A 109 -10.20 -15.25 3.90
CA MET A 109 -10.10 -14.84 2.50
C MET A 109 -8.63 -14.76 2.08
N SER A 110 -8.39 -14.78 0.78
CA SER A 110 -7.04 -14.81 0.21
C SER A 110 -6.41 -13.43 0.04
N GLU A 111 -7.22 -12.39 -0.04
CA GLU A 111 -6.81 -11.02 -0.36
C GLU A 111 -6.41 -10.26 0.90
N TRP A 112 -5.23 -10.52 1.38
CA TRP A 112 -4.53 -9.79 2.42
C TRP A 112 -3.04 -9.77 2.14
N THR A 113 -2.32 -8.80 2.70
CA THR A 113 -0.90 -8.63 2.42
C THR A 113 -0.08 -8.34 3.67
N VAL A 114 1.22 -8.54 3.54
CA VAL A 114 2.27 -7.94 4.35
C VAL A 114 3.07 -6.97 3.49
N THR A 115 3.48 -5.83 4.05
CA THR A 115 4.11 -4.77 3.27
C THR A 115 5.38 -4.24 3.95
N ALA A 116 6.30 -3.72 3.13
CA ALA A 116 7.44 -2.95 3.60
C ALA A 116 7.71 -1.79 2.65
N ALA A 117 7.97 -0.61 3.18
CA ALA A 117 8.37 0.57 2.41
C ALA A 117 9.63 1.20 3.02
N LEU A 118 10.57 1.61 2.18
CA LEU A 118 11.72 2.40 2.59
C LEU A 118 11.47 3.86 2.22
N PHE A 119 11.51 4.73 3.21
CA PHE A 119 11.43 6.18 3.03
C PHE A 119 12.81 6.80 3.07
N GLU A 120 13.03 7.81 2.24
CA GLU A 120 14.18 8.70 2.28
C GLU A 120 13.69 10.13 2.54
N PHE A 121 14.36 10.85 3.44
CA PHE A 121 14.03 12.25 3.73
C PHE A 121 14.76 13.18 2.76
N GLY A 122 13.99 13.99 2.06
CA GLY A 122 14.49 15.00 1.12
C GLY A 122 15.16 16.20 1.82
N PRO A 123 15.72 17.14 1.03
CA PRO A 123 16.26 18.39 1.55
C PRO A 123 15.23 19.27 2.28
N ASP A 124 13.96 19.14 1.91
CA ASP A 124 12.79 19.77 2.52
C ASP A 124 12.33 19.09 3.81
N ASN A 125 13.07 18.06 4.25
CA ASN A 125 12.72 17.18 5.36
C ASN A 125 11.38 16.45 5.19
N GLU A 126 10.88 16.32 3.95
CA GLU A 126 9.70 15.53 3.65
C GLU A 126 10.10 14.09 3.27
N PRO A 127 9.42 13.09 3.88
CA PRO A 127 9.66 11.69 3.56
C PRO A 127 9.09 11.34 2.18
N LYS A 128 9.86 10.56 1.41
CA LYS A 128 9.41 10.00 0.12
C LYS A 128 9.69 8.50 0.11
N PRO A 129 8.72 7.65 -0.19
CA PRO A 129 8.98 6.23 -0.33
C PRO A 129 9.81 5.98 -1.59
N ILE A 130 10.86 5.17 -1.46
CA ILE A 130 11.83 4.87 -2.53
C ILE A 130 11.93 3.38 -2.84
N ILE A 131 11.48 2.51 -1.92
CA ILE A 131 11.27 1.08 -2.14
C ILE A 131 9.87 0.75 -1.63
N GLY A 132 9.15 -0.07 -2.39
CA GLY A 132 7.86 -0.63 -2.00
C GLY A 132 7.80 -2.12 -2.28
N ILE A 133 7.35 -2.91 -1.30
CA ILE A 133 7.19 -4.35 -1.41
C ILE A 133 5.83 -4.72 -0.83
N VAL A 134 5.02 -5.41 -1.62
CA VAL A 134 3.70 -5.92 -1.24
C VAL A 134 3.69 -7.41 -1.51
N HIS A 135 3.51 -8.21 -0.47
CA HIS A 135 3.41 -9.66 -0.58
C HIS A 135 2.03 -10.13 -0.15
N ALA A 136 1.34 -10.86 -1.02
CA ALA A 136 0.05 -11.51 -0.79
C ALA A 136 0.26 -13.03 -0.65
N PRO A 137 0.47 -13.54 0.58
CA PRO A 137 0.92 -14.92 0.81
C PRO A 137 -0.03 -15.97 0.28
N ALA A 138 -1.33 -15.80 0.51
CA ALA A 138 -2.35 -16.76 0.07
C ALA A 138 -2.52 -16.81 -1.44
N LEU A 139 -2.08 -15.77 -2.16
CA LEU A 139 -2.11 -15.68 -3.62
C LEU A 139 -0.75 -16.06 -4.26
N GLY A 140 0.30 -16.25 -3.47
CA GLY A 140 1.65 -16.47 -3.97
C GLY A 140 2.20 -15.30 -4.78
N LEU A 141 1.70 -14.08 -4.56
CA LEU A 141 2.06 -12.88 -5.31
C LEU A 141 2.96 -11.95 -4.48
N THR A 142 4.05 -11.49 -5.09
CA THR A 142 4.91 -10.43 -4.55
C THR A 142 5.10 -9.36 -5.60
N TYR A 143 4.78 -8.11 -5.24
CA TYR A 143 5.12 -6.95 -6.04
C TYR A 143 6.25 -6.22 -5.34
N LEU A 144 7.24 -5.82 -6.10
CA LEU A 144 8.35 -5.01 -5.60
C LEU A 144 8.76 -3.94 -6.61
N ALA A 145 9.11 -2.79 -6.09
CA ALA A 145 9.60 -1.68 -6.89
C ALA A 145 10.65 -0.88 -6.11
N ALA A 146 11.56 -0.25 -6.83
CA ALA A 146 12.55 0.65 -6.27
C ALA A 146 12.75 1.83 -7.22
N ARG A 147 12.97 3.02 -6.66
CA ARG A 147 13.13 4.28 -7.39
C ARG A 147 14.10 4.15 -8.57
N GLY A 148 13.58 4.38 -9.79
CA GLY A 148 14.33 4.33 -11.05
C GLY A 148 14.67 2.93 -11.55
N ALA A 149 14.22 1.85 -10.86
CA ALA A 149 14.51 0.47 -11.24
C ALA A 149 13.29 -0.28 -11.81
N GLY A 150 12.14 0.40 -11.88
CA GLY A 150 10.88 -0.19 -12.34
C GLY A 150 10.23 -1.13 -11.31
N ALA A 151 9.06 -1.64 -11.66
CA ALA A 151 8.29 -2.56 -10.84
C ALA A 151 8.27 -3.98 -11.43
N VAL A 152 8.27 -4.98 -10.54
CA VAL A 152 8.26 -6.41 -10.89
C VAL A 152 7.18 -7.12 -10.07
N ARG A 153 6.45 -8.01 -10.71
CA ARG A 153 5.56 -8.99 -10.08
C ARG A 153 6.22 -10.37 -10.11
N ILE A 154 6.30 -11.01 -8.96
CA ILE A 154 6.74 -12.40 -8.80
C ILE A 154 5.50 -13.21 -8.42
N HIS A 155 5.19 -14.22 -9.22
CA HIS A 155 4.10 -15.15 -8.94
C HIS A 155 4.68 -16.54 -8.72
N LYS A 156 4.53 -17.05 -7.52
CA LYS A 156 4.93 -18.39 -7.12
C LYS A 156 3.72 -19.32 -7.11
N THR A 157 3.81 -20.39 -7.85
CA THR A 157 2.77 -21.42 -7.93
C THR A 157 3.40 -22.80 -7.67
N THR A 158 2.56 -23.81 -7.57
CA THR A 158 3.02 -25.22 -7.45
C THR A 158 3.83 -25.71 -8.65
N VAL A 159 3.70 -25.04 -9.82
CA VAL A 159 4.40 -25.40 -11.05
C VAL A 159 5.64 -24.55 -11.32
N GLY A 160 5.92 -23.56 -10.48
CA GLY A 160 7.12 -22.72 -10.60
C GLY A 160 6.90 -21.25 -10.26
N GLU A 161 7.96 -20.49 -10.49
CA GLU A 161 8.00 -19.04 -10.28
C GLU A 161 8.01 -18.32 -11.63
N LYS A 162 7.18 -17.30 -11.78
CA LYS A 162 7.15 -16.40 -12.93
C LYS A 162 7.45 -14.97 -12.46
N ARG A 163 8.29 -14.25 -13.21
CA ARG A 163 8.62 -12.84 -12.99
C ARG A 163 8.23 -12.03 -14.20
N ASP A 164 7.35 -11.06 -13.98
CA ASP A 164 6.88 -10.16 -15.02
C ASP A 164 7.20 -8.72 -14.69
N LYS A 165 7.55 -7.92 -15.71
CA LYS A 165 7.55 -6.47 -15.58
C LYS A 165 6.11 -6.00 -15.37
N VAL A 166 5.90 -5.12 -14.41
CA VAL A 166 4.60 -4.53 -14.12
C VAL A 166 4.38 -3.32 -15.01
N VAL A 167 3.24 -3.27 -15.70
CA VAL A 167 2.81 -2.14 -16.53
C VAL A 167 1.29 -1.96 -16.39
N PRO A 168 0.80 -0.72 -16.32
CA PRO A 168 -0.63 -0.47 -16.21
C PRO A 168 -1.37 -0.76 -17.52
N SER A 169 -2.70 -0.77 -17.43
CA SER A 169 -3.58 -0.94 -18.60
C SER A 169 -3.50 0.25 -19.54
N MET A 170 -3.98 0.03 -20.78
CA MET A 170 -4.08 1.07 -21.81
C MET A 170 -5.52 1.60 -21.97
N THR A 171 -6.41 1.30 -21.04
CA THR A 171 -7.79 1.82 -21.03
C THR A 171 -7.77 3.34 -20.91
N SER A 172 -8.43 4.03 -21.83
CA SER A 172 -8.38 5.49 -21.98
C SER A 172 -9.70 6.20 -21.65
N SER A 173 -10.71 5.48 -21.19
CA SER A 173 -12.02 6.00 -20.78
C SER A 173 -12.52 5.29 -19.54
N LEU A 174 -13.35 5.96 -18.73
CA LEU A 174 -14.12 5.31 -17.68
C LEU A 174 -15.12 4.32 -18.23
N ASP A 175 -15.63 4.53 -19.43
CA ASP A 175 -16.55 3.58 -20.08
C ASP A 175 -15.83 2.25 -20.36
N GLY A 176 -16.31 1.21 -19.71
CA GLY A 176 -15.74 -0.13 -19.83
C GLY A 176 -14.51 -0.41 -18.97
N SER A 177 -14.06 0.56 -18.14
CA SER A 177 -12.96 0.35 -17.20
C SER A 177 -13.33 -0.56 -16.03
N VAL A 178 -12.33 -1.07 -15.33
CA VAL A 178 -12.48 -1.80 -14.06
C VAL A 178 -11.87 -0.97 -12.94
N LEU A 179 -12.69 -0.59 -11.97
CA LEU A 179 -12.27 0.25 -10.85
C LEU A 179 -12.25 -0.54 -9.55
N GLY A 180 -11.27 -0.25 -8.70
CA GLY A 180 -11.27 -0.64 -7.29
C GLY A 180 -11.60 0.52 -6.39
N TYR A 181 -12.17 0.28 -5.19
CA TYR A 181 -12.30 1.31 -4.17
C TYR A 181 -12.12 0.79 -2.76
N GLY A 182 -11.60 1.67 -1.90
CA GLY A 182 -11.46 1.43 -0.47
C GLY A 182 -12.61 2.05 0.33
N MET A 183 -12.76 1.57 1.56
CA MET A 183 -13.73 2.08 2.52
C MET A 183 -13.09 2.14 3.90
N SER A 184 -13.36 3.22 4.62
CA SER A 184 -13.07 3.34 6.04
C SER A 184 -14.08 2.54 6.89
N PHE A 185 -13.75 2.38 8.16
CA PHE A 185 -14.67 1.83 9.17
C PHE A 185 -15.63 2.90 9.75
N LEU A 186 -15.38 4.18 9.47
CA LEU A 186 -16.22 5.27 9.96
C LEU A 186 -17.35 5.57 8.96
N PRO A 187 -18.61 5.66 9.44
CA PRO A 187 -19.77 5.76 8.55
C PRO A 187 -19.70 6.92 7.55
N GLY A 188 -19.29 8.11 7.99
CA GLY A 188 -19.22 9.29 7.11
C GLY A 188 -18.13 9.16 6.02
N GLU A 189 -17.00 8.53 6.33
CA GLU A 189 -15.94 8.27 5.37
C GLU A 189 -16.36 7.18 4.37
N SER A 190 -17.01 6.11 4.86
CA SER A 190 -17.56 5.06 4.01
C SER A 190 -18.65 5.59 3.08
N GLN A 191 -19.51 6.50 3.58
CA GLN A 191 -20.56 7.11 2.76
C GLN A 191 -19.97 7.88 1.57
N ARG A 192 -18.88 8.63 1.78
CA ARG A 192 -18.17 9.35 0.71
C ARG A 192 -17.69 8.40 -0.41
N ALA A 193 -17.16 7.22 -0.07
CA ALA A 193 -16.77 6.21 -1.05
C ALA A 193 -17.95 5.65 -1.84
N LEU A 194 -19.07 5.38 -1.13
CA LEU A 194 -20.29 4.82 -1.74
C LEU A 194 -20.96 5.85 -2.65
N ASP A 195 -20.95 7.12 -2.28
CA ASP A 195 -21.50 8.20 -3.10
C ASP A 195 -20.75 8.34 -4.43
N VAL A 196 -19.41 8.29 -4.39
CA VAL A 196 -18.59 8.24 -5.61
C VAL A 196 -18.91 7.01 -6.44
N ALA A 197 -18.92 5.83 -5.82
CA ALA A 197 -19.22 4.59 -6.54
C ALA A 197 -20.62 4.61 -7.19
N SER A 198 -21.61 5.19 -6.48
CA SER A 198 -22.96 5.38 -7.01
C SER A 198 -22.99 6.37 -8.19
N SER A 199 -22.22 7.45 -8.13
CA SER A 199 -22.17 8.45 -9.21
C SER A 199 -21.52 7.91 -10.49
N LEU A 200 -20.70 6.86 -10.36
CA LEU A 200 -20.04 6.17 -11.48
C LEU A 200 -20.91 5.07 -12.10
N ALA A 201 -22.09 4.79 -11.56
CA ALA A 201 -22.93 3.69 -12.01
C ALA A 201 -23.22 3.75 -13.52
N GLY A 202 -22.99 2.63 -14.20
CA GLY A 202 -23.22 2.49 -15.65
C GLY A 202 -22.08 2.99 -16.55
N ARG A 203 -20.99 3.52 -15.99
CA ARG A 203 -19.81 3.94 -16.75
C ARG A 203 -18.75 2.83 -16.80
N PRO A 204 -18.13 2.39 -15.69
CA PRO A 204 -17.18 1.28 -15.72
C PRO A 204 -17.87 -0.06 -16.03
N ALA A 205 -17.11 -0.99 -16.58
CA ALA A 205 -17.56 -2.37 -16.75
C ALA A 205 -17.78 -3.05 -15.39
N ASP A 206 -16.99 -2.67 -14.39
CA ASP A 206 -17.12 -3.21 -13.04
C ASP A 206 -16.50 -2.28 -12.00
N ILE A 207 -17.04 -2.31 -10.77
CA ILE A 207 -16.48 -1.64 -9.60
C ILE A 207 -16.27 -2.69 -8.51
N LYS A 208 -15.03 -2.85 -8.08
CA LYS A 208 -14.61 -3.87 -7.11
C LYS A 208 -14.39 -3.28 -5.72
N ARG A 209 -14.89 -3.96 -4.70
CA ARG A 209 -14.56 -3.72 -3.29
C ARG A 209 -14.03 -5.01 -2.68
N VAL A 210 -12.75 -5.29 -2.91
CA VAL A 210 -12.09 -6.51 -2.42
C VAL A 210 -11.07 -6.18 -1.35
N GLY A 211 -10.21 -5.20 -1.61
CA GLY A 211 -9.09 -4.84 -0.76
C GLY A 211 -7.99 -5.93 -0.74
N PRO A 212 -6.95 -5.75 0.05
CA PRO A 212 -6.64 -4.52 0.76
C PRO A 212 -6.09 -3.44 -0.17
N ALA A 213 -5.97 -2.21 0.34
CA ALA A 213 -5.52 -1.06 -0.43
C ALA A 213 -4.15 -1.27 -1.08
N SER A 214 -3.19 -1.86 -0.36
CA SER A 214 -1.87 -2.18 -0.90
C SER A 214 -1.92 -3.11 -2.12
N LEU A 215 -2.78 -4.12 -2.10
CA LEU A 215 -2.96 -5.05 -3.21
C LEU A 215 -3.74 -4.40 -4.36
N ASP A 216 -4.75 -3.60 -4.05
CA ASP A 216 -5.55 -2.91 -5.07
C ASP A 216 -4.69 -1.87 -5.82
N LEU A 217 -3.75 -1.18 -5.16
CA LEU A 217 -2.74 -0.35 -5.82
C LEU A 217 -1.84 -1.18 -6.76
N CYS A 218 -1.41 -2.36 -6.34
CA CYS A 218 -0.63 -3.27 -7.20
C CYS A 218 -1.43 -3.74 -8.42
N LYS A 219 -2.75 -3.95 -8.27
CA LYS A 219 -3.65 -4.29 -9.37
C LYS A 219 -3.83 -3.13 -10.36
N VAL A 220 -3.77 -1.87 -9.90
CA VAL A 220 -3.69 -0.72 -10.81
C VAL A 220 -2.37 -0.72 -11.56
N ALA A 221 -1.27 -0.97 -10.86
CA ALA A 221 0.06 -0.97 -11.45
C ALA A 221 0.22 -2.06 -12.52
N ASP A 222 -0.41 -3.23 -12.38
CA ASP A 222 -0.29 -4.36 -13.33
C ASP A 222 -1.43 -4.44 -14.37
N GLY A 223 -2.32 -3.45 -14.37
CA GLY A 223 -3.42 -3.34 -15.33
C GLY A 223 -4.62 -4.25 -15.05
N THR A 224 -4.67 -4.93 -13.90
CA THR A 224 -5.85 -5.67 -13.44
C THR A 224 -7.01 -4.71 -13.16
N TYR A 225 -6.72 -3.55 -12.58
CA TYR A 225 -7.63 -2.41 -12.44
C TYR A 225 -7.12 -1.24 -13.26
N ASP A 226 -8.02 -0.41 -13.74
CA ASP A 226 -7.67 0.82 -14.44
C ASP A 226 -7.47 1.99 -13.48
N ALA A 227 -8.17 1.98 -12.34
CA ALA A 227 -7.98 2.90 -11.24
C ALA A 227 -8.46 2.32 -9.90
N TYR A 228 -8.04 2.99 -8.83
CA TYR A 228 -8.44 2.75 -7.46
C TYR A 228 -8.64 4.09 -6.76
N PHE A 229 -9.66 4.22 -5.90
CA PHE A 229 -9.87 5.38 -5.06
C PHE A 229 -10.27 5.00 -3.63
N GLU A 230 -9.84 5.81 -2.67
CA GLU A 230 -10.18 5.65 -1.25
C GLU A 230 -10.43 7.02 -0.62
N PRO A 231 -11.55 7.19 0.11
CA PRO A 231 -11.99 8.49 0.60
C PRO A 231 -11.21 8.97 1.81
N MET A 232 -10.62 8.04 2.56
CA MET A 232 -9.86 8.32 3.76
C MET A 232 -8.79 7.26 3.97
N LEU A 233 -7.56 7.74 4.02
CA LEU A 233 -6.38 7.01 4.36
C LEU A 233 -5.79 7.61 5.62
N HIS A 234 -5.87 6.89 6.70
CA HIS A 234 -5.32 7.36 7.96
C HIS A 234 -3.81 7.18 8.06
N VAL A 235 -3.17 7.95 8.91
CA VAL A 235 -1.71 7.88 9.18
C VAL A 235 -1.23 6.44 9.46
N TRP A 236 -2.06 5.60 10.07
CA TRP A 236 -1.67 4.21 10.35
C TRP A 236 -1.74 3.27 9.13
N ASP A 237 -2.37 3.70 8.02
CA ASP A 237 -2.43 2.95 6.77
C ASP A 237 -1.26 3.28 5.83
N ILE A 238 -0.47 4.29 6.17
CA ILE A 238 0.67 4.76 5.36
C ILE A 238 1.64 3.65 4.96
N PRO A 239 2.02 2.65 5.81
CA PRO A 239 2.93 1.60 5.38
C PRO A 239 2.43 0.81 4.18
N ALA A 240 1.14 0.45 4.21
CA ALA A 240 0.51 -0.31 3.14
C ALA A 240 0.44 0.50 1.84
N ILE A 241 -0.04 1.75 1.94
CA ILE A 241 -0.16 2.65 0.80
C ILE A 241 1.21 3.04 0.24
N ALA A 242 2.20 3.33 1.07
CA ALA A 242 3.53 3.69 0.60
C ALA A 242 4.17 2.59 -0.24
N ALA A 243 4.04 1.33 0.18
CA ALA A 243 4.55 0.19 -0.58
C ALA A 243 3.88 0.09 -1.96
N GLY A 244 2.54 0.12 -2.00
CA GLY A 244 1.78 0.08 -3.25
C GLY A 244 2.04 1.30 -4.14
N THR A 245 2.24 2.49 -3.55
CA THR A 245 2.53 3.72 -4.28
C THR A 245 3.82 3.62 -5.09
N VAL A 246 4.90 3.09 -4.50
CA VAL A 246 6.16 2.92 -5.25
C VAL A 246 5.96 1.95 -6.42
N VAL A 247 5.15 0.89 -6.23
CA VAL A 247 4.83 -0.05 -7.33
C VAL A 247 4.07 0.67 -8.46
N VAL A 248 3.07 1.50 -8.13
CA VAL A 248 2.31 2.30 -9.11
C VAL A 248 3.24 3.26 -9.87
N TRP A 249 4.06 4.03 -9.17
CA TRP A 249 4.95 5.02 -9.81
C TRP A 249 6.00 4.37 -10.70
N GLU A 250 6.63 3.31 -10.24
CA GLU A 250 7.68 2.60 -11.00
C GLU A 250 7.10 1.78 -12.16
N ALA A 251 5.80 1.48 -12.13
CA ALA A 251 5.04 0.96 -13.27
C ALA A 251 4.59 2.06 -14.26
N GLN A 252 4.82 3.35 -13.94
CA GLN A 252 4.38 4.52 -14.70
C GLN A 252 2.88 4.83 -14.61
N GLY A 253 2.21 4.32 -13.59
CA GLY A 253 0.90 4.78 -13.18
C GLY A 253 0.95 6.10 -12.42
N THR A 254 -0.21 6.66 -12.10
CA THR A 254 -0.35 7.90 -11.33
C THR A 254 -0.97 7.62 -9.96
N LEU A 255 -0.55 8.38 -8.95
CA LEU A 255 -1.16 8.38 -7.63
C LEU A 255 -1.07 9.77 -7.01
N SER A 256 -2.20 10.27 -6.54
CA SER A 256 -2.35 11.58 -5.91
C SER A 256 -3.49 11.55 -4.89
N ARG A 257 -3.72 12.66 -4.23
CA ARG A 257 -4.99 12.96 -3.55
C ARG A 257 -6.09 13.20 -4.61
N TRP A 258 -7.34 13.21 -4.16
CA TRP A 258 -8.49 13.42 -5.06
C TRP A 258 -8.47 14.81 -5.73
N ASP A 259 -7.92 15.81 -5.04
CA ASP A 259 -7.72 17.17 -5.57
C ASP A 259 -6.53 17.28 -6.56
N GLY A 260 -5.80 16.19 -6.79
CA GLY A 260 -4.62 16.16 -7.64
C GLY A 260 -3.32 16.51 -6.93
N GLU A 261 -3.37 16.92 -5.68
CA GLU A 261 -2.20 17.25 -4.88
C GLU A 261 -1.43 15.98 -4.46
N ARG A 262 -0.20 16.17 -3.97
CA ARG A 262 0.66 15.08 -3.52
C ARG A 262 0.16 14.49 -2.21
N ILE A 263 0.43 13.20 -2.00
CA ILE A 263 0.20 12.52 -0.73
C ILE A 263 1.08 13.13 0.37
N HIS A 264 0.49 13.39 1.52
CA HIS A 264 1.18 13.79 2.74
C HIS A 264 1.49 12.57 3.59
N TRP A 265 2.76 12.17 3.64
CA TRP A 265 3.17 10.94 4.33
C TRP A 265 3.11 11.00 5.87
N ARG A 266 2.68 12.10 6.44
CA ARG A 266 2.57 12.32 7.89
C ARG A 266 1.17 12.67 8.35
N HIS A 267 0.21 12.77 7.43
CA HIS A 267 -1.16 13.18 7.68
C HIS A 267 -2.14 12.25 6.98
N ASP A 268 -3.40 12.35 7.39
CA ASP A 268 -4.49 11.68 6.72
C ASP A 268 -4.65 12.21 5.29
N ASN A 269 -5.07 11.35 4.36
CA ASN A 269 -5.28 11.69 2.96
C ASN A 269 -6.55 11.03 2.45
N ASP A 270 -7.05 11.49 1.32
CA ASP A 270 -7.71 10.63 0.36
C ASP A 270 -6.70 10.20 -0.71
N VAL A 271 -6.99 9.16 -1.46
CA VAL A 271 -6.08 8.67 -2.48
C VAL A 271 -6.83 8.26 -3.74
N VAL A 272 -6.24 8.55 -4.88
CA VAL A 272 -6.61 8.01 -6.19
C VAL A 272 -5.36 7.56 -6.93
N ALA A 273 -5.40 6.33 -7.44
CA ALA A 273 -4.39 5.79 -8.33
C ALA A 273 -5.03 5.41 -9.66
N SER A 274 -4.29 5.52 -10.77
CA SER A 274 -4.77 5.10 -12.08
C SER A 274 -3.62 4.72 -13.03
N ASN A 275 -4.00 4.17 -14.18
CA ASN A 275 -3.10 3.93 -15.32
C ASN A 275 -2.55 5.22 -15.96
N GLY A 276 -2.93 6.42 -15.46
CA GLY A 276 -2.54 7.72 -15.99
C GLY A 276 -3.44 8.24 -17.12
N LEU A 277 -4.23 7.41 -17.77
CA LEU A 277 -5.05 7.79 -18.91
C LEU A 277 -6.45 8.27 -18.50
N ILE A 278 -7.07 7.61 -17.52
CA ILE A 278 -8.45 7.92 -17.09
C ILE A 278 -8.52 8.84 -15.87
N ILE A 279 -7.38 9.27 -15.31
CA ILE A 279 -7.33 10.02 -14.05
C ILE A 279 -8.17 11.31 -14.10
N ARG A 280 -8.10 12.08 -15.17
CA ARG A 280 -8.83 13.35 -15.31
C ARG A 280 -10.35 13.13 -15.33
N GLU A 281 -10.80 12.10 -16.01
CA GLU A 281 -12.22 11.75 -16.07
C GLU A 281 -12.71 11.27 -14.70
N LEU A 282 -11.94 10.44 -13.99
CA LEU A 282 -12.27 9.99 -12.66
C LEU A 282 -12.27 11.14 -11.64
N GLN A 283 -11.29 12.04 -11.67
CA GLN A 283 -11.23 13.21 -10.79
C GLN A 283 -12.45 14.13 -10.92
N HIS A 284 -13.08 14.22 -12.11
CA HIS A 284 -14.33 14.95 -12.26
C HIS A 284 -15.44 14.45 -11.33
N TYR A 285 -15.50 13.13 -11.07
CA TYR A 285 -16.44 12.55 -10.12
C TYR A 285 -15.97 12.74 -8.67
N LEU A 286 -14.69 12.52 -8.40
CA LEU A 286 -14.12 12.65 -7.06
C LEU A 286 -14.26 14.08 -6.50
N HIS A 287 -14.08 15.12 -7.34
CA HIS A 287 -14.20 16.51 -6.93
C HIS A 287 -15.62 16.93 -6.51
N GLN A 288 -16.65 16.16 -6.84
CA GLN A 288 -18.00 16.38 -6.36
C GLN A 288 -18.15 16.04 -4.86
N TYR A 289 -17.19 15.30 -4.30
CA TYR A 289 -17.17 14.85 -2.92
C TYR A 289 -15.86 15.31 -2.24
N PRO A 290 -15.71 16.61 -1.97
CA PRO A 290 -14.47 17.17 -1.46
C PRO A 290 -14.13 16.65 -0.05
N TRP A 291 -12.90 16.88 0.38
CA TRP A 291 -12.44 16.58 1.73
C TRP A 291 -13.29 17.34 2.76
N PRO A 292 -13.84 16.67 3.79
CA PRO A 292 -14.66 17.35 4.78
C PRO A 292 -13.83 18.32 5.63
N ASP A 293 -14.29 19.59 5.75
CA ASP A 293 -13.62 20.63 6.55
C ASP A 293 -13.44 20.25 8.04
N SER A 294 -14.32 19.39 8.56
CA SER A 294 -14.26 18.91 9.95
C SER A 294 -13.05 18.03 10.26
N ILE A 295 -12.34 17.50 9.25
CA ILE A 295 -11.16 16.64 9.42
C ILE A 295 -9.89 17.48 9.53
N ASN A 296 -9.86 18.69 8.98
CA ASN A 296 -8.71 19.60 9.09
C ASN A 296 -8.52 20.19 10.50
N GLN A 297 -9.39 19.89 11.46
CA GLN A 297 -9.37 20.43 12.84
C GLN A 297 -8.93 19.40 13.90
N ARG A 298 -8.41 18.23 13.49
CA ARG A 298 -7.97 17.20 14.45
C ARG A 298 -6.47 16.95 14.43
#